data_aa28bfa435c43f32f4406545f60ba354
#
_entry.id   aa28bfa435c43f32f4406545f60ba354
#
_cell.length_a   1.000
_cell.length_b   1.000
_cell.length_c   1.000
_cell.angle_alpha   90.00
_cell.angle_beta   90.00
_cell.angle_gamma   90.00
#
_symmetry.space_group_name_H-M   'P 1'
#
loop_
_entity.id
_entity.type
_entity.pdbx_description
1 polymer ?
#
loop_
_entity_poly.entity_id
_entity_poly.type
_entity_poly.pdbx_seq_one_letter_code
_entity_poly.pdbx_strand_id
1 'polypeptide(L)'
;MVKSGAECLDVHRPSEILDTLKRLGFRAVVAVPDGWLGEFLVHIEQEPTLQLVRATHEEEALAIACGIRLGGVRTALLVQNAGVLSMGAGMVSLAQRYQFPVLMLVSYRGTPEDAIFYHIPKGRVTEPVFTGLALAHARTDRYRPIGPQVEQAATYAEEASCPFALLLSREDIQW
;
A
#
# COMPACT_ATOMS: atom_id res chain seq x y z
N MET A 1 -16.46 -12.85 -38.08
CA MET A 1 -16.76 -13.37 -36.74
C MET A 1 -15.43 -13.43 -35.97
N VAL A 2 -15.05 -12.36 -35.32
CA VAL A 2 -13.81 -12.27 -34.54
C VAL A 2 -14.19 -12.58 -33.10
N LYS A 3 -13.74 -13.72 -32.58
CA LYS A 3 -13.84 -14.05 -31.15
C LYS A 3 -12.83 -13.16 -30.42
N SER A 4 -13.31 -12.14 -29.70
CA SER A 4 -12.51 -11.43 -28.72
C SER A 4 -12.36 -12.36 -27.50
N GLY A 5 -11.28 -13.10 -27.47
CA GLY A 5 -10.85 -13.82 -26.28
C GLY A 5 -10.14 -12.84 -25.33
N ALA A 6 -10.90 -12.09 -24.54
CA ALA A 6 -10.39 -11.60 -23.29
C ALA A 6 -10.45 -12.80 -22.31
N GLU A 7 -9.42 -13.65 -22.31
CA GLU A 7 -9.16 -14.51 -21.16
C GLU A 7 -8.94 -13.56 -19.98
N CYS A 8 -9.96 -13.50 -19.12
CA CYS A 8 -9.80 -12.98 -17.78
C CYS A 8 -8.75 -13.89 -17.13
N LEU A 9 -7.51 -13.42 -17.03
CA LEU A 9 -6.49 -14.06 -16.24
C LEU A 9 -7.02 -14.00 -14.81
N ASP A 10 -7.49 -15.16 -14.34
CA ASP A 10 -7.95 -15.38 -12.98
C ASP A 10 -6.72 -15.39 -12.04
N VAL A 11 -5.95 -14.33 -12.12
CA VAL A 11 -4.76 -14.13 -11.29
C VAL A 11 -5.26 -13.51 -9.99
N HIS A 12 -5.12 -14.27 -8.93
CA HIS A 12 -5.51 -13.84 -7.59
C HIS A 12 -4.66 -12.64 -7.16
N ARG A 13 -5.25 -11.44 -7.21
CA ARG A 13 -4.52 -10.16 -7.04
C ARG A 13 -3.72 -10.05 -5.73
N PRO A 14 -4.23 -10.48 -4.57
CA PRO A 14 -3.44 -10.46 -3.33
C PRO A 14 -2.16 -11.32 -3.41
N SER A 15 -2.23 -12.52 -4.00
CA SER A 15 -1.05 -13.37 -4.20
C SER A 15 -0.02 -12.70 -5.11
N GLU A 16 -0.48 -12.05 -6.19
CA GLU A 16 0.41 -11.33 -7.11
C GLU A 16 1.13 -10.16 -6.44
N ILE A 17 0.45 -9.42 -5.53
CA ILE A 17 1.10 -8.39 -4.72
C ILE A 17 2.21 -9.02 -3.87
N LEU A 18 1.90 -10.10 -3.16
CA LEU A 18 2.85 -10.78 -2.28
C LEU A 18 4.08 -11.29 -3.03
N ASP A 19 3.86 -11.96 -4.17
CA ASP A 19 4.93 -12.47 -5.02
C ASP A 19 5.79 -11.33 -5.61
N THR A 20 5.16 -10.22 -5.96
CA THR A 20 5.87 -9.03 -6.46
C THR A 20 6.76 -8.43 -5.36
N LEU A 21 6.26 -8.27 -4.14
CA LEU A 21 7.06 -7.78 -3.01
C LEU A 21 8.29 -8.67 -2.78
N LYS A 22 8.12 -10.00 -2.79
CA LYS A 22 9.22 -10.95 -2.63
C LYS A 22 10.26 -10.84 -3.75
N ARG A 23 9.79 -10.81 -4.99
CA ARG A 23 10.64 -10.67 -6.18
C ARG A 23 11.44 -9.37 -6.18
N LEU A 24 10.83 -8.28 -5.71
CA LEU A 24 11.50 -6.98 -5.58
C LEU A 24 12.43 -6.89 -4.36
N GLY A 25 12.56 -7.96 -3.57
CA GLY A 25 13.49 -8.01 -2.46
C GLY A 25 13.00 -7.33 -1.18
N PHE A 26 11.69 -7.09 -1.05
CA PHE A 26 11.14 -6.70 0.25
C PHE A 26 11.35 -7.81 1.27
N ARG A 27 11.64 -7.45 2.51
CA ARG A 27 11.88 -8.39 3.62
C ARG A 27 11.07 -8.06 4.87
N ALA A 28 10.47 -6.88 4.92
CA ALA A 28 9.61 -6.46 6.01
C ALA A 28 8.32 -5.81 5.49
N VAL A 29 7.25 -6.04 6.20
CA VAL A 29 5.98 -5.35 6.04
C VAL A 29 5.59 -4.81 7.40
N VAL A 30 5.40 -3.50 7.50
CA VAL A 30 4.85 -2.87 8.69
C VAL A 30 3.37 -2.59 8.43
N ALA A 31 2.50 -2.94 9.36
CA ALA A 31 1.07 -2.81 9.14
C ALA A 31 0.31 -2.34 10.37
N VAL A 32 -0.72 -1.53 10.13
CA VAL A 32 -1.82 -1.32 11.08
C VAL A 32 -3.02 -2.11 10.55
N PRO A 33 -3.51 -3.14 11.28
CA PRO A 33 -4.60 -4.00 10.80
C PRO A 33 -5.90 -3.21 10.59
N ASP A 34 -6.58 -3.50 9.49
CA ASP A 34 -7.95 -3.04 9.22
C ASP A 34 -8.81 -4.20 8.69
N GLY A 35 -10.12 -3.97 8.55
CA GLY A 35 -11.05 -5.02 8.13
C GLY A 35 -10.84 -5.56 6.71
N TRP A 36 -10.16 -4.85 5.81
CA TRP A 36 -9.81 -5.35 4.48
C TRP A 36 -8.44 -6.01 4.44
N LEU A 37 -7.52 -5.58 5.30
CA LEU A 37 -6.16 -6.08 5.35
C LEU A 37 -6.01 -7.38 6.15
N GLY A 38 -7.01 -7.74 6.99
CA GLY A 38 -6.88 -8.84 7.95
C GLY A 38 -6.43 -10.15 7.34
N GLU A 39 -7.09 -10.59 6.27
CA GLU A 39 -6.77 -11.85 5.58
C GLU A 39 -5.42 -11.76 4.86
N PHE A 40 -5.14 -10.65 4.19
CA PHE A 40 -3.85 -10.41 3.55
C PHE A 40 -2.68 -10.46 4.55
N LEU A 41 -2.87 -9.92 5.77
CA LEU A 41 -1.85 -9.98 6.82
C LEU A 41 -1.59 -11.41 7.30
N VAL A 42 -2.60 -12.28 7.34
CA VAL A 42 -2.42 -13.72 7.66
C VAL A 42 -1.51 -14.40 6.64
N HIS A 43 -1.68 -14.10 5.35
CA HIS A 43 -0.82 -14.67 4.31
C HIS A 43 0.61 -14.11 4.37
N ILE A 44 0.78 -12.82 4.67
CA ILE A 44 2.13 -12.25 4.90
C ILE A 44 2.80 -12.94 6.10
N GLU A 45 2.07 -13.20 7.17
CA GLU A 45 2.61 -13.85 8.37
C GLU A 45 3.07 -15.29 8.14
N GLN A 46 2.44 -15.97 7.17
CA GLN A 46 2.81 -17.33 6.76
C GLN A 46 3.99 -17.37 5.78
N GLU A 47 4.38 -16.21 5.23
CA GLU A 47 5.46 -16.13 4.25
C GLU A 47 6.83 -16.02 4.96
N PRO A 48 7.67 -17.07 4.90
CA PRO A 48 8.90 -17.12 5.71
C PRO A 48 9.97 -16.09 5.29
N THR A 49 9.82 -15.47 4.13
CA THR A 49 10.77 -14.48 3.60
C THR A 49 10.40 -13.05 3.93
N LEU A 50 9.21 -12.83 4.51
CA LEU A 50 8.68 -11.52 4.89
C LEU A 50 8.45 -11.46 6.40
N GLN A 51 9.06 -10.51 7.06
CA GLN A 51 8.78 -10.24 8.47
C GLN A 51 7.62 -9.26 8.58
N LEU A 52 6.52 -9.69 9.21
CA LEU A 52 5.39 -8.82 9.55
C LEU A 52 5.63 -8.12 10.90
N VAL A 53 5.55 -6.80 10.90
CA VAL A 53 5.57 -5.97 12.11
C VAL A 53 4.21 -5.28 12.24
N ARG A 54 3.46 -5.62 13.28
CA ARG A 54 2.19 -4.97 13.60
C ARG A 54 2.42 -3.75 14.49
N ALA A 55 1.90 -2.61 14.08
CA ALA A 55 1.88 -1.38 14.86
C ALA A 55 0.46 -1.07 15.34
N THR A 56 0.34 -0.22 16.34
CA THR A 56 -0.95 0.18 16.92
C THR A 56 -1.48 1.47 16.30
N HIS A 57 -0.59 2.29 15.75
CA HIS A 57 -0.89 3.57 15.11
C HIS A 57 -0.12 3.74 13.81
N GLU A 58 -0.70 4.43 12.86
CA GLU A 58 -0.11 4.61 11.53
C GLU A 58 1.14 5.48 11.55
N GLU A 59 1.21 6.49 12.43
CA GLU A 59 2.41 7.30 12.60
C GLU A 59 3.57 6.47 13.20
N GLU A 60 3.27 5.58 14.14
CA GLU A 60 4.22 4.59 14.66
C GLU A 60 4.68 3.65 13.53
N ALA A 61 3.74 3.14 12.73
CA ALA A 61 4.04 2.25 11.61
C ALA A 61 4.97 2.93 10.58
N LEU A 62 4.71 4.19 10.26
CA LEU A 62 5.58 4.99 9.38
C LEU A 62 6.99 5.13 9.96
N ALA A 63 7.10 5.45 11.25
CA ALA A 63 8.39 5.61 11.92
C ALA A 63 9.18 4.29 11.93
N ILE A 64 8.52 3.16 12.22
CA ILE A 64 9.12 1.82 12.17
C ILE A 64 9.58 1.50 10.74
N ALA A 65 8.74 1.75 9.72
CA ALA A 65 9.11 1.52 8.32
C ALA A 65 10.34 2.34 7.91
N CYS A 66 10.39 3.62 8.28
CA CYS A 66 11.57 4.47 8.05
C CYS A 66 12.81 3.94 8.77
N GLY A 67 12.68 3.48 10.02
CA GLY A 67 13.78 2.88 10.79
C GLY A 67 14.33 1.60 10.13
N ILE A 68 13.44 0.72 9.66
CA ILE A 68 13.84 -0.50 8.92
C ILE A 68 14.55 -0.12 7.61
N ARG A 69 14.04 0.88 6.88
CA ARG A 69 14.69 1.42 5.67
C ARG A 69 16.08 2.00 5.96
N LEU A 70 16.23 2.72 7.06
CA LEU A 70 17.53 3.23 7.51
C LEU A 70 18.52 2.08 7.77
N GLY A 71 18.05 0.94 8.24
CA GLY A 71 18.82 -0.30 8.39
C GLY A 71 19.13 -1.02 7.07
N GLY A 72 18.74 -0.46 5.91
CA GLY A 72 19.02 -1.01 4.59
C GLY A 72 18.03 -2.11 4.12
N VAL A 73 16.95 -2.35 4.86
CA VAL A 73 15.96 -3.39 4.51
C VAL A 73 14.79 -2.78 3.74
N ARG A 74 14.46 -3.36 2.57
CA ARG A 74 13.29 -2.94 1.79
C ARG A 74 12.00 -3.29 2.54
N THR A 75 11.18 -2.28 2.78
CA THR A 75 10.00 -2.36 3.64
C THR A 75 8.79 -1.77 2.93
N ALA A 76 7.66 -2.46 3.00
CA ALA A 76 6.35 -1.94 2.64
C ALA A 76 5.57 -1.55 3.89
N LEU A 77 4.72 -0.53 3.77
CA LEU A 77 3.81 -0.07 4.81
C LEU A 77 2.37 -0.37 4.37
N LEU A 78 1.64 -1.17 5.15
CA LEU A 78 0.23 -1.53 4.92
C LEU A 78 -0.66 -0.79 5.92
N VAL A 79 -1.51 0.11 5.42
CA VAL A 79 -2.39 0.92 6.26
C VAL A 79 -3.69 1.26 5.54
N GLN A 80 -4.70 1.70 6.29
CA GLN A 80 -5.92 2.27 5.74
C GLN A 80 -5.68 3.74 5.32
N ASN A 81 -6.39 4.24 4.31
CA ASN A 81 -6.30 5.65 3.91
C ASN A 81 -6.60 6.63 5.05
N ALA A 82 -7.52 6.29 5.95
CA ALA A 82 -7.79 7.10 7.14
C ALA A 82 -6.55 7.28 8.02
N GLY A 83 -5.72 6.25 8.14
CA GLY A 83 -4.48 6.30 8.89
C GLY A 83 -3.43 7.20 8.22
N VAL A 84 -3.37 7.22 6.88
CA VAL A 84 -2.48 8.15 6.19
C VAL A 84 -2.86 9.61 6.46
N LEU A 85 -4.16 9.91 6.61
CA LEU A 85 -4.62 11.24 7.00
C LEU A 85 -4.10 11.64 8.39
N SER A 86 -4.02 10.69 9.33
CA SER A 86 -3.57 10.96 10.70
C SER A 86 -2.05 11.11 10.84
N MET A 87 -1.26 10.50 9.95
CA MET A 87 0.21 10.56 10.00
C MET A 87 0.83 11.70 9.18
N GLY A 88 0.03 12.70 8.77
CA GLY A 88 0.49 13.78 7.88
C GLY A 88 1.73 14.52 8.38
N ALA A 89 1.81 14.81 9.69
CA ALA A 89 2.98 15.45 10.27
C ALA A 89 4.23 14.56 10.17
N GLY A 90 4.15 13.29 10.53
CA GLY A 90 5.23 12.31 10.39
C GLY A 90 5.65 12.10 8.94
N MET A 91 4.69 12.12 8.00
CA MET A 91 4.97 12.01 6.57
C MET A 91 5.91 13.12 6.11
N VAL A 92 5.61 14.38 6.45
CA VAL A 92 6.41 15.54 6.02
C VAL A 92 7.72 15.64 6.80
N SER A 93 7.67 15.50 8.14
CA SER A 93 8.81 15.77 9.01
C SER A 93 9.82 14.62 9.10
N LEU A 94 9.41 13.40 8.77
CA LEU A 94 10.27 12.22 8.82
C LEU A 94 10.46 11.64 7.41
N ALA A 95 9.42 11.02 6.81
CA ALA A 95 9.62 10.22 5.62
C ALA A 95 10.07 11.03 4.40
N GLN A 96 9.43 12.17 4.13
CA GLN A 96 9.82 13.06 3.03
C GLN A 96 11.09 13.84 3.32
N ARG A 97 11.22 14.41 4.54
CA ARG A 97 12.39 15.22 4.89
C ARG A 97 13.70 14.42 4.81
N TYR A 98 13.69 13.18 5.23
CA TYR A 98 14.86 12.31 5.20
C TYR A 98 14.90 11.39 3.99
N GLN A 99 14.00 11.60 3.03
CA GLN A 99 13.98 10.93 1.74
C GLN A 99 13.92 9.39 1.85
N PHE A 100 13.07 8.88 2.74
CA PHE A 100 12.87 7.45 2.88
C PHE A 100 11.97 6.89 1.75
N PRO A 101 12.47 5.98 0.91
CA PRO A 101 11.69 5.34 -0.14
C PRO A 101 10.79 4.25 0.45
N VAL A 102 9.63 4.64 0.99
CA VAL A 102 8.66 3.72 1.57
C VAL A 102 7.54 3.46 0.57
N LEU A 103 7.38 2.21 0.13
CA LEU A 103 6.18 1.78 -0.60
C LEU A 103 5.03 1.64 0.39
N MET A 104 3.99 2.42 0.20
CA MET A 104 2.77 2.35 0.99
C MET A 104 1.67 1.66 0.17
N LEU A 105 1.17 0.53 0.66
CA LEU A 105 0.01 -0.19 0.14
C LEU A 105 -1.19 0.22 1.00
N VAL A 106 -2.06 1.03 0.43
CA VAL A 106 -3.10 1.75 1.20
C VAL A 106 -4.47 1.20 0.84
N SER A 107 -5.18 0.56 1.78
CA SER A 107 -6.56 0.16 1.57
C SER A 107 -7.45 1.41 1.42
N TYR A 108 -8.03 1.60 0.22
CA TYR A 108 -8.77 2.81 -0.13
C TYR A 108 -10.25 2.68 0.22
N ARG A 109 -10.60 3.02 1.46
CA ARG A 109 -11.97 3.00 1.96
C ARG A 109 -12.73 4.27 1.58
N GLY A 110 -14.05 4.14 1.51
CA GLY A 110 -14.94 5.27 1.20
C GLY A 110 -15.08 5.56 -0.29
N THR A 111 -14.74 4.60 -1.15
CA THR A 111 -15.05 4.59 -2.58
C THR A 111 -16.49 4.12 -2.83
N PRO A 112 -17.05 4.24 -4.05
CA PRO A 112 -18.38 3.71 -4.36
C PRO A 112 -18.55 2.21 -4.07
N GLU A 113 -17.46 1.44 -4.04
CA GLU A 113 -17.44 0.00 -3.71
C GLU A 113 -17.45 -0.26 -2.19
N ASP A 114 -17.18 0.76 -1.37
CA ASP A 114 -17.22 0.70 0.09
C ASP A 114 -18.40 1.53 0.62
N ALA A 115 -19.60 0.93 0.61
CA ALA A 115 -20.85 1.60 0.94
C ALA A 115 -21.03 1.97 2.43
N ILE A 116 -19.96 1.92 3.24
CA ILE A 116 -20.01 2.23 4.67
C ILE A 116 -20.02 3.74 4.87
N PHE A 117 -21.10 4.29 5.42
CA PHE A 117 -21.36 5.74 5.50
C PHE A 117 -20.25 6.54 6.19
N TYR A 118 -19.58 6.00 7.20
CA TYR A 118 -18.50 6.68 7.92
C TYR A 118 -17.14 6.62 7.22
N HIS A 119 -17.00 5.81 6.15
CA HIS A 119 -15.81 5.82 5.29
C HIS A 119 -15.91 6.86 4.17
N ILE A 120 -17.10 7.17 3.68
CA ILE A 120 -17.31 8.07 2.54
C ILE A 120 -16.61 9.43 2.71
N PRO A 121 -16.72 10.14 3.86
CA PRO A 121 -16.01 11.39 4.05
C PRO A 121 -14.49 11.26 3.95
N LYS A 122 -13.95 10.16 4.47
CA LYS A 122 -12.50 9.85 4.43
C LYS A 122 -12.02 9.60 3.00
N GLY A 123 -12.79 8.82 2.23
CA GLY A 123 -12.48 8.57 0.82
C GLY A 123 -12.42 9.86 -0.01
N ARG A 124 -13.36 10.78 0.21
CA ARG A 124 -13.41 12.06 -0.52
C ARG A 124 -12.20 12.95 -0.29
N VAL A 125 -11.61 12.94 0.90
CA VAL A 125 -10.49 13.82 1.25
C VAL A 125 -9.13 13.15 1.06
N THR A 126 -9.07 11.85 0.83
CA THR A 126 -7.80 11.10 0.76
C THR A 126 -6.83 11.69 -0.26
N GLU A 127 -7.18 11.70 -1.54
CA GLU A 127 -6.27 12.22 -2.57
C GLU A 127 -6.03 13.74 -2.49
N PRO A 128 -7.03 14.58 -2.18
CA PRO A 128 -6.78 15.99 -1.88
C PRO A 128 -5.76 16.21 -0.77
N VAL A 129 -5.82 15.43 0.32
CA VAL A 129 -4.84 15.52 1.40
C VAL A 129 -3.47 15.00 0.96
N PHE A 130 -3.41 13.87 0.24
CA PHE A 130 -2.14 13.36 -0.29
C PHE A 130 -1.47 14.37 -1.21
N THR A 131 -2.25 15.01 -2.09
CA THR A 131 -1.77 16.10 -2.94
C THR A 131 -1.26 17.28 -2.11
N GLY A 132 -2.01 17.70 -1.09
CA GLY A 132 -1.60 18.78 -0.18
C GLY A 132 -0.34 18.49 0.62
N LEU A 133 -0.09 17.22 0.94
CA LEU A 133 1.14 16.75 1.59
C LEU A 133 2.29 16.51 0.60
N ALA A 134 2.09 16.74 -0.71
CA ALA A 134 3.02 16.37 -1.76
C ALA A 134 3.41 14.87 -1.72
N LEU A 135 2.52 14.01 -1.23
CA LEU A 135 2.69 12.56 -1.23
C LEU A 135 2.38 12.01 -2.62
N ALA A 136 3.38 11.45 -3.28
CA ALA A 136 3.21 10.77 -4.56
C ALA A 136 2.26 9.57 -4.39
N HIS A 137 1.25 9.48 -5.24
CA HIS A 137 0.25 8.42 -5.13
C HIS A 137 -0.39 8.07 -6.46
N ALA A 138 -0.95 6.87 -6.55
CA ALA A 138 -1.79 6.42 -7.66
C ALA A 138 -2.86 5.44 -7.14
N ARG A 139 -3.97 5.33 -7.87
CA ARG A 139 -4.93 4.24 -7.68
C ARG A 139 -4.54 3.05 -8.53
N THR A 140 -4.86 1.86 -8.05
CA THR A 140 -4.79 0.66 -8.87
C THR A 140 -5.85 0.70 -9.98
N ASP A 141 -5.47 0.14 -11.13
CA ASP A 141 -6.38 -0.10 -12.24
C ASP A 141 -6.78 -1.58 -12.23
N ARG A 142 -8.07 -1.85 -12.05
CA ARG A 142 -8.63 -3.20 -12.01
C ARG A 142 -8.47 -3.98 -13.31
N TYR A 143 -8.31 -3.28 -14.44
CA TYR A 143 -8.17 -3.89 -15.78
C TYR A 143 -6.72 -4.22 -16.14
N ARG A 144 -5.78 -3.94 -15.24
CA ARG A 144 -4.36 -4.23 -15.42
C ARG A 144 -3.89 -5.20 -14.34
N PRO A 145 -2.91 -6.10 -14.65
CA PRO A 145 -2.26 -6.93 -13.63
C PRO A 145 -1.75 -6.06 -12.46
N ILE A 146 -1.90 -6.53 -11.23
CA ILE A 146 -1.54 -5.74 -10.06
C ILE A 146 -0.03 -5.71 -9.82
N GLY A 147 0.67 -6.80 -10.12
CA GLY A 147 2.11 -6.91 -9.92
C GLY A 147 2.91 -5.80 -10.58
N PRO A 148 2.74 -5.52 -11.90
CA PRO A 148 3.39 -4.39 -12.56
C PRO A 148 3.07 -3.03 -11.94
N GLN A 149 1.87 -2.83 -11.37
CA GLN A 149 1.49 -1.58 -10.71
C GLN A 149 2.23 -1.41 -9.37
N VAL A 150 2.34 -2.48 -8.59
CA VAL A 150 3.16 -2.52 -7.37
C VAL A 150 4.63 -2.28 -7.69
N GLU A 151 5.16 -2.90 -8.75
CA GLU A 151 6.54 -2.70 -9.20
C GLU A 151 6.80 -1.25 -9.61
N GLN A 152 5.91 -0.63 -10.39
CA GLN A 152 6.01 0.77 -10.77
C GLN A 152 6.01 1.69 -9.55
N ALA A 153 5.12 1.46 -8.58
CA ALA A 153 5.06 2.24 -7.35
C ALA A 153 6.34 2.09 -6.51
N ALA A 154 6.84 0.86 -6.36
CA ALA A 154 8.08 0.58 -5.65
C ALA A 154 9.30 1.21 -6.32
N THR A 155 9.39 1.10 -7.65
CA THR A 155 10.46 1.72 -8.44
C THR A 155 10.42 3.25 -8.31
N TYR A 156 9.24 3.85 -8.43
CA TYR A 156 9.10 5.30 -8.25
C TYR A 156 9.59 5.75 -6.87
N ALA A 157 9.18 5.05 -5.80
CA ALA A 157 9.61 5.38 -4.44
C ALA A 157 11.14 5.37 -4.29
N GLU A 158 11.80 4.34 -4.85
CA GLU A 158 13.27 4.20 -4.80
C GLU A 158 13.98 5.29 -5.63
N GLU A 159 13.59 5.48 -6.89
CA GLU A 159 14.24 6.44 -7.80
C GLU A 159 14.03 7.89 -7.37
N ALA A 160 12.84 8.21 -6.86
CA ALA A 160 12.54 9.54 -6.35
C ALA A 160 12.98 9.76 -4.91
N SER A 161 13.47 8.72 -4.22
CA SER A 161 13.83 8.76 -2.80
C SER A 161 12.72 9.38 -1.93
N CYS A 162 11.48 8.93 -2.12
CA CYS A 162 10.32 9.45 -1.40
C CYS A 162 9.27 8.37 -1.13
N PRO A 163 8.37 8.58 -0.16
CA PRO A 163 7.22 7.71 0.01
C PRO A 163 6.31 7.74 -1.22
N PHE A 164 5.76 6.58 -1.58
CA PHE A 164 4.74 6.45 -2.61
C PHE A 164 3.55 5.65 -2.11
N ALA A 165 2.34 6.19 -2.23
CA ALA A 165 1.10 5.53 -1.82
C ALA A 165 0.37 4.92 -3.02
N LEU A 166 0.30 3.58 -3.08
CA LEU A 166 -0.55 2.86 -4.01
C LEU A 166 -1.89 2.57 -3.33
N LEU A 167 -2.95 3.20 -3.84
CA LEU A 167 -4.31 3.07 -3.31
C LEU A 167 -4.95 1.80 -3.87
N LEU A 168 -5.18 0.83 -2.99
CA LEU A 168 -5.70 -0.49 -3.31
C LEU A 168 -7.22 -0.52 -3.15
N SER A 169 -7.91 -1.10 -4.13
CA SER A 169 -9.32 -1.44 -4.02
C SER A 169 -9.53 -2.65 -3.12
N ARG A 170 -10.80 -2.96 -2.83
CA ARG A 170 -11.16 -4.15 -2.07
C ARG A 170 -10.71 -5.43 -2.78
N GLU A 171 -10.88 -5.49 -4.11
CA GLU A 171 -10.52 -6.64 -4.94
C GLU A 171 -9.01 -6.92 -4.96
N ASP A 172 -8.18 -5.91 -4.68
CA ASP A 172 -6.73 -6.06 -4.68
C ASP A 172 -6.18 -6.80 -3.46
N ILE A 173 -6.92 -6.80 -2.34
CA ILE A 173 -6.40 -7.22 -1.03
C ILE A 173 -7.27 -8.24 -0.30
N GLN A 174 -8.47 -8.54 -0.79
CA GLN A 174 -9.30 -9.60 -0.23
C GLN A 174 -9.11 -10.91 -0.98
N TRP A 175 -8.97 -12.00 -0.22
CA TRP A 175 -8.77 -13.37 -0.71
C TRP A 175 -10.06 -14.02 -1.15
#